data_5dbd0d1d26b4c7bd8ab4bb84ebbc6850
#
_entry.id   5dbd0d1d26b4c7bd8ab4bb84ebbc6850
#
_cell.length_a   1.000
_cell.length_b   1.000
_cell.length_c   1.000
_cell.angle_alpha   90.00
_cell.angle_beta   90.00
_cell.angle_gamma   90.00
#
_symmetry.space_group_name_H-M   'P 1'
#
loop_
_entity.id
_entity.type
_entity.pdbx_description
1 polymer ?
#
loop_
_entity_poly.entity_id
_entity_poly.type
_entity_poly.pdbx_seq_one_letter_code
_entity_poly.pdbx_strand_id
1 'polypeptide(L)'
;NKGVELSLSTINVKTRDFTWQTDWTFSTNSEKIKELANGSMQDTSGPWFVGHPINIFWDYKYDRIWQDTLEDNKMMQLYQKIGNLTFLPGQYKICDQPLEEVPEGTEGSKTVILDDGTKVSYMDNGFGRFTDDDKVIYNKSPKWTGGLNNSFTYKDWNFSFFTYFRFGNTYYGLSQTIGRRLEKDVWSPTNTNAKFAQPTTATRTSTYDGARNYTKGNMVLVRNIALSYTVPQKFLNKYGI
;
A
#
# COMPACT_ATOMS: atom_id res chain seq x y z
N ASN A 1 -0.83 -20.62 -12.35
CA ASN A 1 -1.14 -19.32 -12.93
C ASN A 1 -2.51 -19.36 -13.59
N LYS A 2 -3.36 -18.34 -13.37
CA LYS A 2 -4.69 -18.20 -13.96
C LYS A 2 -4.90 -16.72 -14.29
N GLY A 3 -5.44 -16.45 -15.49
CA GLY A 3 -5.71 -15.08 -15.91
C GLY A 3 -6.86 -15.01 -16.89
N VAL A 4 -7.41 -13.81 -17.02
CA VAL A 4 -8.43 -13.46 -18.02
C VAL A 4 -7.98 -12.16 -18.66
N GLU A 5 -8.02 -12.12 -19.98
CA GLU A 5 -7.81 -10.93 -20.78
C GLU A 5 -9.04 -10.69 -21.65
N LEU A 6 -9.50 -9.46 -21.68
CA LEU A 6 -10.65 -9.04 -22.45
C LEU A 6 -10.29 -7.78 -23.24
N SER A 7 -10.65 -7.77 -24.52
CA SER A 7 -10.58 -6.59 -25.37
C SER A 7 -11.94 -6.37 -26.04
N LEU A 8 -12.44 -5.15 -25.96
CA LEU A 8 -13.72 -4.76 -26.54
C LEU A 8 -13.56 -3.44 -27.28
N SER A 9 -13.92 -3.43 -28.57
CA SER A 9 -13.99 -2.21 -29.37
C SER A 9 -15.44 -1.92 -29.72
N THR A 10 -15.86 -0.68 -29.50
CA THR A 10 -17.24 -0.23 -29.75
C THR A 10 -17.25 1.08 -30.52
N ILE A 11 -18.20 1.20 -31.43
CA ILE A 11 -18.56 2.47 -32.03
C ILE A 11 -19.82 2.94 -31.30
N ASN A 12 -19.64 3.90 -30.37
CA ASN A 12 -20.72 4.35 -29.49
C ASN A 12 -21.70 5.27 -30.22
N VAL A 13 -21.17 6.13 -31.10
CA VAL A 13 -21.95 7.04 -31.94
C VAL A 13 -21.32 7.08 -33.33
N LYS A 14 -22.14 7.01 -34.36
CA LYS A 14 -21.72 7.20 -35.75
C LYS A 14 -22.79 7.99 -36.50
N THR A 15 -22.43 9.18 -36.92
CA THR A 15 -23.23 10.05 -37.79
C THR A 15 -22.44 10.36 -39.07
N ARG A 16 -22.96 11.23 -39.92
CA ARG A 16 -22.27 11.65 -41.14
C ARG A 16 -20.95 12.38 -40.84
N ASP A 17 -20.93 13.23 -39.82
CA ASP A 17 -19.82 14.13 -39.54
C ASP A 17 -19.12 13.80 -38.20
N PHE A 18 -19.66 12.91 -37.38
CA PHE A 18 -19.14 12.59 -36.05
C PHE A 18 -19.09 11.09 -35.79
N THR A 19 -17.95 10.62 -35.26
CA THR A 19 -17.79 9.23 -34.79
C THR A 19 -17.16 9.26 -33.41
N TRP A 20 -17.73 8.52 -32.48
CA TRP A 20 -17.14 8.21 -31.18
C TRP A 20 -16.91 6.72 -31.06
N GLN A 21 -15.64 6.35 -30.90
CA GLN A 21 -15.19 4.98 -30.70
C GLN A 21 -14.52 4.84 -29.33
N THR A 22 -14.73 3.69 -28.70
CA THR A 22 -14.08 3.30 -27.46
C THR A 22 -13.47 1.93 -27.61
N ASP A 23 -12.18 1.81 -27.26
CA ASP A 23 -11.47 0.53 -27.14
C ASP A 23 -11.16 0.31 -25.66
N TRP A 24 -11.64 -0.79 -25.13
CA TRP A 24 -11.44 -1.18 -23.73
C TRP A 24 -10.62 -2.45 -23.65
N THR A 25 -9.62 -2.46 -22.77
CA THR A 25 -8.82 -3.63 -22.42
C THR A 25 -8.88 -3.87 -20.93
N PHE A 26 -8.96 -5.13 -20.54
CA PHE A 26 -8.92 -5.56 -19.15
C PHE A 26 -8.07 -6.83 -19.06
N SER A 27 -7.23 -6.88 -18.04
CA SER A 27 -6.41 -8.05 -17.73
C SER A 27 -6.37 -8.29 -16.23
N THR A 28 -6.56 -9.53 -15.83
CA THR A 28 -6.35 -10.00 -14.47
C THR A 28 -5.50 -11.27 -14.52
N ASN A 29 -4.52 -11.34 -13.60
CA ASN A 29 -3.68 -12.51 -13.44
C ASN A 29 -3.56 -12.86 -11.95
N SER A 30 -3.66 -14.13 -11.64
CA SER A 30 -3.47 -14.68 -10.31
C SER A 30 -2.48 -15.83 -10.36
N GLU A 31 -1.42 -15.71 -9.61
CA GLU A 31 -0.41 -16.75 -9.44
C GLU A 31 -0.36 -17.19 -7.98
N LYS A 32 -0.01 -18.46 -7.76
CA LYS A 32 0.20 -19.02 -6.42
C LYS A 32 1.30 -20.06 -6.46
N ILE A 33 2.16 -20.02 -5.46
CA ILE A 33 3.11 -21.09 -5.20
C ILE A 33 2.31 -22.32 -4.76
N LYS A 34 2.49 -23.44 -5.45
CA LYS A 34 1.81 -24.70 -5.09
C LYS A 34 2.62 -25.52 -4.11
N GLU A 35 3.93 -25.49 -4.28
CA GLU A 35 4.88 -26.30 -3.52
C GLU A 35 6.24 -25.64 -3.52
N LEU A 36 6.98 -25.78 -2.44
CA LEU A 36 8.38 -25.40 -2.32
C LEU A 36 9.27 -26.66 -2.43
N ALA A 37 10.45 -26.50 -3.01
CA ALA A 37 11.36 -27.61 -3.30
C ALA A 37 11.77 -28.45 -2.06
N ASN A 38 11.75 -27.83 -0.88
CA ASN A 38 12.04 -28.45 0.41
C ASN A 38 10.81 -29.08 1.09
N GLY A 39 9.63 -29.03 0.45
CA GLY A 39 8.38 -29.55 0.99
C GLY A 39 7.78 -28.73 2.15
N SER A 40 8.39 -27.61 2.54
CA SER A 40 7.85 -26.75 3.60
C SER A 40 6.71 -25.87 3.10
N MET A 41 5.90 -25.33 4.05
CA MET A 41 4.82 -24.42 3.72
C MET A 41 5.29 -22.98 3.48
N GLN A 42 6.49 -22.65 3.97
CA GLN A 42 7.07 -21.32 3.86
C GLN A 42 8.60 -21.37 3.81
N ASP A 43 9.17 -20.40 3.13
CA ASP A 43 10.59 -20.08 3.16
C ASP A 43 10.72 -18.57 3.43
N THR A 44 11.09 -18.23 4.66
CA THR A 44 11.20 -16.85 5.12
C THR A 44 12.45 -16.15 4.60
N SER A 45 13.44 -16.87 4.12
CA SER A 45 14.65 -16.30 3.51
C SER A 45 14.38 -15.66 2.16
N GLY A 46 13.44 -16.23 1.38
CA GLY A 46 13.00 -15.75 0.09
C GLY A 46 11.61 -15.08 0.06
N PRO A 47 10.99 -14.77 1.19
CA PRO A 47 9.57 -14.60 1.54
C PRO A 47 8.60 -15.36 0.60
N TRP A 48 8.76 -16.68 0.51
CA TRP A 48 7.90 -17.53 -0.29
C TRP A 48 6.96 -18.36 0.58
N PHE A 49 5.68 -18.29 0.27
CA PHE A 49 4.62 -18.97 1.04
C PHE A 49 3.71 -19.75 0.09
N VAL A 50 3.48 -21.02 0.40
CA VAL A 50 2.53 -21.86 -0.35
C VAL A 50 1.14 -21.24 -0.28
N GLY A 51 0.46 -21.17 -1.41
CA GLY A 51 -0.85 -20.51 -1.54
C GLY A 51 -0.80 -19.02 -1.85
N HIS A 52 0.36 -18.38 -1.79
CA HIS A 52 0.56 -16.95 -2.06
C HIS A 52 1.31 -16.71 -3.37
N PRO A 53 1.21 -15.50 -3.95
CA PRO A 53 2.00 -15.11 -5.11
C PRO A 53 3.50 -15.12 -4.81
N ILE A 54 4.33 -15.31 -5.84
CA ILE A 54 5.78 -15.25 -5.70
C ILE A 54 6.29 -13.81 -5.52
N ASN A 55 5.60 -12.85 -6.11
CA ASN A 55 6.03 -11.45 -6.10
C ASN A 55 5.32 -10.66 -5.01
N ILE A 56 5.86 -10.75 -3.79
CA ILE A 56 5.30 -10.14 -2.58
C ILE A 56 6.35 -9.35 -1.80
N PHE A 57 5.87 -8.47 -0.89
CA PHE A 57 6.63 -8.09 0.31
C PHE A 57 6.06 -8.85 1.50
N TRP A 58 6.89 -9.15 2.45
CA TRP A 58 6.53 -9.74 3.72
C TRP A 58 7.21 -8.95 4.84
N ASP A 59 6.40 -8.17 5.55
CA ASP A 59 6.93 -7.19 6.51
C ASP A 59 5.83 -6.78 7.50
N TYR A 60 6.22 -6.05 8.53
CA TYR A 60 5.31 -5.51 9.53
C TYR A 60 4.27 -4.58 8.91
N LYS A 61 3.11 -4.54 9.54
CA LYS A 61 2.02 -3.65 9.14
C LYS A 61 2.02 -2.40 9.99
N TYR A 62 2.06 -1.23 9.32
CA TYR A 62 1.88 0.06 9.96
C TYR A 62 0.46 0.18 10.52
N ASP A 63 0.36 0.63 11.76
CA ASP A 63 -0.90 0.99 12.42
C ASP A 63 -1.11 2.51 12.36
N ARG A 64 -0.39 3.26 13.18
CA ARG A 64 -0.50 4.72 13.32
C ARG A 64 0.78 5.33 13.92
N ILE A 65 0.71 6.58 14.28
CA ILE A 65 1.73 7.24 15.08
C ILE A 65 1.30 7.17 16.55
N TRP A 66 2.21 6.79 17.45
CA TRP A 66 1.99 6.83 18.89
C TRP A 66 1.63 8.24 19.33
N GLN A 67 0.57 8.37 20.13
CA GLN A 67 0.10 9.64 20.67
C GLN A 67 0.48 9.79 22.15
N ASP A 68 0.48 11.02 22.65
CA ASP A 68 0.60 11.31 24.07
C ASP A 68 -0.80 11.30 24.73
N THR A 69 -1.39 10.11 24.82
CA THR A 69 -2.67 9.86 25.47
C THR A 69 -2.51 8.84 26.59
N LEU A 70 -3.46 8.82 27.53
CA LEU A 70 -3.44 7.84 28.63
C LEU A 70 -3.41 6.39 28.09
N GLU A 71 -4.19 6.09 27.04
CA GLU A 71 -4.25 4.77 26.43
C GLU A 71 -2.92 4.39 25.80
N ASP A 72 -2.32 5.26 24.98
CA ASP A 72 -1.03 4.99 24.35
C ASP A 72 0.11 4.92 25.36
N ASN A 73 0.10 5.77 26.39
CA ASN A 73 1.10 5.74 27.44
C ASN A 73 1.02 4.43 28.24
N LYS A 74 -0.19 3.95 28.59
CA LYS A 74 -0.38 2.61 29.18
C LYS A 74 0.17 1.52 28.25
N MET A 75 -0.14 1.57 26.99
CA MET A 75 0.31 0.58 26.00
C MET A 75 1.83 0.59 25.83
N MET A 76 2.47 1.77 25.76
CA MET A 76 3.93 1.89 25.68
C MET A 76 4.62 1.31 26.92
N GLN A 77 4.05 1.49 28.12
CA GLN A 77 4.57 0.85 29.34
C GLN A 77 4.46 -0.69 29.26
N LEU A 78 3.33 -1.21 28.75
CA LEU A 78 3.17 -2.66 28.55
C LEU A 78 4.22 -3.22 27.60
N TYR A 79 4.48 -2.57 26.45
CA TYR A 79 5.56 -2.96 25.54
C TYR A 79 6.92 -2.99 26.24
N GLN A 80 7.20 -2.00 27.07
CA GLN A 80 8.46 -1.95 27.82
C GLN A 80 8.56 -3.09 28.83
N LYS A 81 7.51 -3.32 29.62
CA LYS A 81 7.54 -4.29 30.72
C LYS A 81 7.44 -5.74 30.26
N ILE A 82 6.77 -6.00 29.14
CA ILE A 82 6.57 -7.35 28.58
C ILE A 82 7.68 -7.71 27.59
N GLY A 83 7.96 -6.81 26.64
CA GLY A 83 8.86 -7.08 25.52
C GLY A 83 10.21 -6.34 25.57
N ASN A 84 10.45 -5.52 26.59
CA ASN A 84 11.63 -4.65 26.69
C ASN A 84 11.77 -3.70 25.48
N LEU A 85 10.64 -3.27 24.91
CA LEU A 85 10.56 -2.34 23.78
C LEU A 85 10.14 -0.96 24.27
N THR A 86 10.96 0.05 23.96
CA THR A 86 10.68 1.43 24.37
C THR A 86 10.15 2.22 23.18
N PHE A 87 8.96 2.77 23.33
CA PHE A 87 8.33 3.68 22.38
C PHE A 87 8.10 5.05 23.02
N LEU A 88 8.01 6.07 22.17
CA LEU A 88 7.70 7.45 22.57
C LEU A 88 6.58 7.98 21.68
N PRO A 89 5.77 8.93 22.18
CA PRO A 89 4.85 9.68 21.34
C PRO A 89 5.55 10.25 20.10
N GLY A 90 4.86 10.25 18.98
CA GLY A 90 5.41 10.69 17.71
C GLY A 90 6.19 9.64 16.91
N GLN A 91 6.40 8.45 17.45
CA GLN A 91 7.01 7.32 16.71
C GLN A 91 5.96 6.52 15.93
N TYR A 92 6.40 5.77 14.92
CA TYR A 92 5.51 4.83 14.22
C TYR A 92 5.16 3.65 15.12
N LYS A 93 3.87 3.32 15.13
CA LYS A 93 3.33 2.09 15.70
C LYS A 93 3.08 1.09 14.59
N ILE A 94 3.49 -0.14 14.81
CA ILE A 94 3.14 -1.27 13.96
C ILE A 94 2.08 -2.13 14.65
N CYS A 95 1.36 -2.92 13.85
CA CYS A 95 0.44 -3.92 14.39
C CYS A 95 1.25 -5.03 15.07
N ASP A 96 0.72 -5.49 16.19
CA ASP A 96 1.22 -6.58 17.01
C ASP A 96 0.05 -7.52 17.32
N GLN A 97 0.31 -8.67 17.89
CA GLN A 97 -0.71 -9.50 18.48
C GLN A 97 -1.46 -8.70 19.56
N PRO A 98 -2.80 -8.84 19.66
CA PRO A 98 -3.54 -8.14 20.70
C PRO A 98 -3.12 -8.64 22.09
N LEU A 99 -3.01 -7.73 23.04
CA LEU A 99 -2.80 -8.10 24.45
C LEU A 99 -4.01 -8.90 24.93
N GLU A 100 -3.80 -10.12 25.40
CA GLU A 100 -4.84 -10.96 25.99
C GLU A 100 -4.88 -10.75 27.51
N GLU A 101 -5.60 -9.75 27.96
CA GLU A 101 -5.80 -9.47 29.38
C GLU A 101 -6.72 -10.54 30.01
N VAL A 102 -6.33 -11.03 31.20
CA VAL A 102 -7.08 -12.04 31.94
C VAL A 102 -7.18 -11.65 33.42
N PRO A 103 -8.13 -12.20 34.21
CA PRO A 103 -8.20 -11.98 35.66
C PRO A 103 -6.90 -12.36 36.36
N GLU A 104 -6.54 -11.60 37.41
CA GLU A 104 -5.37 -11.92 38.25
C GLU A 104 -5.53 -13.33 38.86
N GLY A 105 -4.48 -14.13 38.78
CA GLY A 105 -4.47 -15.53 39.26
C GLY A 105 -4.99 -16.56 38.26
N THR A 106 -5.29 -16.19 37.01
CA THR A 106 -5.56 -17.16 35.95
C THR A 106 -4.35 -18.07 35.75
N GLU A 107 -4.58 -19.38 35.65
CA GLU A 107 -3.51 -20.36 35.43
C GLU A 107 -2.74 -20.08 34.15
N GLY A 108 -1.42 -20.05 34.22
CA GLY A 108 -0.53 -19.75 33.09
C GLY A 108 -0.40 -18.26 32.75
N SER A 109 -1.12 -17.36 33.45
CA SER A 109 -1.00 -15.93 33.25
C SER A 109 0.28 -15.35 33.87
N LYS A 110 0.72 -14.22 33.31
CA LYS A 110 1.79 -13.36 33.85
C LYS A 110 1.17 -12.03 34.31
N THR A 111 1.80 -11.38 35.28
CA THR A 111 1.34 -10.06 35.75
C THR A 111 2.47 -9.05 35.67
N VAL A 112 2.18 -7.88 35.15
CA VAL A 112 3.06 -6.70 35.19
C VAL A 112 2.41 -5.59 35.99
N ILE A 113 3.24 -4.74 36.58
CA ILE A 113 2.78 -3.57 37.35
C ILE A 113 3.20 -2.32 36.58
N LEU A 114 2.25 -1.50 36.22
CA LEU A 114 2.48 -0.22 35.58
C LEU A 114 3.02 0.81 36.56
N ASP A 115 3.51 1.94 36.06
CA ASP A 115 4.14 2.97 36.87
C ASP A 115 3.19 3.67 37.84
N ASP A 116 1.88 3.62 37.52
CA ASP A 116 0.79 4.09 38.40
C ASP A 116 0.34 3.08 39.47
N GLY A 117 0.99 1.91 39.50
CA GLY A 117 0.63 0.79 40.38
C GLY A 117 -0.45 -0.14 39.84
N THR A 118 -1.02 0.13 38.68
CA THR A 118 -2.02 -0.75 38.02
C THR A 118 -1.41 -2.10 37.69
N LYS A 119 -2.05 -3.17 38.12
CA LYS A 119 -1.68 -4.53 37.76
C LYS A 119 -2.39 -4.96 36.48
N VAL A 120 -1.66 -5.52 35.55
CA VAL A 120 -2.21 -6.11 34.31
C VAL A 120 -1.77 -7.57 34.22
N SER A 121 -2.73 -8.47 34.28
CA SER A 121 -2.50 -9.92 34.09
C SER A 121 -2.86 -10.29 32.67
N TYR A 122 -2.01 -11.08 32.03
CA TYR A 122 -2.13 -11.41 30.61
C TYR A 122 -1.66 -12.83 30.29
N MET A 123 -2.17 -13.41 29.21
CA MET A 123 -1.63 -14.63 28.62
C MET A 123 -0.48 -14.29 27.68
N ASP A 124 0.60 -15.07 27.74
CA ASP A 124 1.76 -14.87 26.86
C ASP A 124 1.46 -15.42 25.46
N ASN A 125 0.87 -14.59 24.62
CA ASN A 125 0.49 -14.90 23.23
C ASN A 125 1.46 -14.30 22.19
N GLY A 126 2.60 -13.76 22.62
CA GLY A 126 3.56 -13.09 21.74
C GLY A 126 3.48 -11.56 21.77
N PHE A 127 2.46 -10.95 22.36
CA PHE A 127 2.36 -9.50 22.50
C PHE A 127 3.65 -8.88 23.07
N GLY A 128 4.06 -7.75 22.50
CA GLY A 128 5.27 -7.01 22.90
C GLY A 128 6.57 -7.60 22.33
N ARG A 129 6.50 -8.61 21.49
CA ARG A 129 7.66 -9.21 20.82
C ARG A 129 7.39 -9.34 19.34
N PHE A 130 7.83 -8.36 18.57
CA PHE A 130 7.64 -8.38 17.13
C PHE A 130 8.43 -9.52 16.47
N THR A 131 7.68 -10.45 15.93
CA THR A 131 8.18 -11.69 15.30
C THR A 131 7.69 -11.80 13.87
N ASP A 132 7.96 -12.92 13.24
CA ASP A 132 7.46 -13.24 11.90
C ASP A 132 5.92 -13.38 11.87
N ASP A 133 5.30 -13.70 13.00
CA ASP A 133 3.83 -13.84 13.11
C ASP A 133 3.10 -12.48 13.03
N ASP A 134 3.82 -11.38 13.26
CA ASP A 134 3.28 -10.02 13.16
C ASP A 134 3.43 -9.43 11.75
N LYS A 135 4.10 -10.15 10.86
CA LYS A 135 4.29 -9.72 9.49
C LYS A 135 3.10 -10.11 8.62
N VAL A 136 2.82 -9.26 7.65
CA VAL A 136 1.76 -9.47 6.67
C VAL A 136 2.32 -9.52 5.25
N ILE A 137 1.56 -10.14 4.36
CA ILE A 137 1.91 -10.26 2.94
C ILE A 137 1.28 -9.10 2.17
N TYR A 138 2.12 -8.36 1.45
CA TYR A 138 1.72 -7.31 0.52
C TYR A 138 1.99 -7.75 -0.92
N ASN A 139 0.97 -7.72 -1.78
CA ASN A 139 1.13 -8.03 -3.19
C ASN A 139 1.84 -6.89 -3.94
N LYS A 140 2.94 -7.19 -4.62
CA LYS A 140 3.63 -6.27 -5.54
C LYS A 140 2.92 -6.18 -6.88
N SER A 141 2.39 -7.30 -7.37
CA SER A 141 1.71 -7.38 -8.66
C SER A 141 0.27 -6.88 -8.56
N PRO A 142 -0.23 -6.12 -9.54
CA PRO A 142 -1.62 -5.70 -9.54
C PRO A 142 -2.54 -6.92 -9.72
N LYS A 143 -3.69 -6.87 -9.06
CA LYS A 143 -4.75 -7.88 -9.24
C LYS A 143 -5.40 -7.74 -10.61
N TRP A 144 -5.53 -6.52 -11.10
CA TRP A 144 -6.04 -6.23 -12.42
C TRP A 144 -5.51 -4.89 -12.98
N THR A 145 -5.41 -4.85 -14.28
CA THR A 145 -5.01 -3.69 -15.06
C THR A 145 -5.96 -3.54 -16.24
N GLY A 146 -6.01 -2.36 -16.80
CA GLY A 146 -6.77 -2.14 -18.00
C GLY A 146 -6.52 -0.77 -18.60
N GLY A 147 -7.14 -0.56 -19.76
CA GLY A 147 -7.06 0.67 -20.50
C GLY A 147 -8.37 1.00 -21.20
N LEU A 148 -8.63 2.27 -21.34
CA LEU A 148 -9.77 2.80 -22.06
C LEU A 148 -9.26 3.87 -23.02
N ASN A 149 -9.30 3.57 -24.30
CA ASN A 149 -9.00 4.54 -25.35
C ASN A 149 -10.32 5.10 -25.90
N ASN A 150 -10.46 6.42 -25.87
CA ASN A 150 -11.58 7.09 -26.53
C ASN A 150 -11.07 7.91 -27.70
N SER A 151 -11.73 7.79 -28.83
CA SER A 151 -11.46 8.55 -30.05
C SER A 151 -12.74 9.21 -30.54
N PHE A 152 -12.65 10.50 -30.80
CA PHE A 152 -13.74 11.34 -31.29
C PHE A 152 -13.30 11.98 -32.61
N THR A 153 -13.94 11.61 -33.68
CA THR A 153 -13.70 12.21 -35.01
C THR A 153 -14.87 13.12 -35.36
N TYR A 154 -14.59 14.37 -35.65
CA TYR A 154 -15.56 15.33 -36.17
C TYR A 154 -15.02 15.98 -37.42
N LYS A 155 -15.59 15.61 -38.57
CA LYS A 155 -15.09 15.99 -39.91
C LYS A 155 -13.59 15.67 -40.03
N ASP A 156 -12.77 16.70 -40.20
CA ASP A 156 -11.31 16.59 -40.37
C ASP A 156 -10.54 16.63 -39.04
N TRP A 157 -11.22 16.74 -37.91
CA TRP A 157 -10.65 16.75 -36.58
C TRP A 157 -10.75 15.38 -35.92
N ASN A 158 -9.67 14.99 -35.26
CA ASN A 158 -9.67 13.80 -34.37
C ASN A 158 -9.10 14.18 -33.02
N PHE A 159 -9.84 13.87 -31.96
CA PHE A 159 -9.40 13.99 -30.58
C PHE A 159 -9.41 12.61 -29.95
N SER A 160 -8.32 12.26 -29.25
CA SER A 160 -8.26 11.00 -28.54
C SER A 160 -7.53 11.14 -27.21
N PHE A 161 -7.88 10.26 -26.29
CA PHE A 161 -7.15 10.11 -25.04
C PHE A 161 -7.21 8.66 -24.58
N PHE A 162 -6.14 8.23 -23.90
CA PHE A 162 -6.02 6.91 -23.31
C PHE A 162 -6.00 7.03 -21.79
N THR A 163 -6.87 6.29 -21.12
CA THR A 163 -6.90 6.16 -19.65
C THR A 163 -6.40 4.77 -19.27
N TYR A 164 -5.32 4.72 -18.49
CA TYR A 164 -4.77 3.50 -17.91
C TYR A 164 -5.21 3.38 -16.46
N PHE A 165 -5.55 2.17 -16.02
CA PHE A 165 -5.87 1.89 -14.63
C PHE A 165 -5.20 0.61 -14.15
N ARG A 166 -4.83 0.62 -12.87
CA ARG A 166 -4.17 -0.48 -12.20
C ARG A 166 -4.59 -0.51 -10.73
N PHE A 167 -4.94 -1.71 -10.23
CA PHE A 167 -5.44 -1.87 -8.87
C PHE A 167 -4.95 -3.16 -8.21
N GLY A 168 -4.86 -3.11 -6.87
CA GLY A 168 -4.63 -4.27 -6.02
C GLY A 168 -3.17 -4.60 -5.77
N ASN A 169 -2.23 -3.72 -6.13
CA ASN A 169 -0.82 -3.85 -5.80
C ASN A 169 -0.41 -2.91 -4.65
N THR A 170 0.71 -3.20 -4.05
CA THR A 170 1.36 -2.39 -3.01
C THR A 170 2.72 -1.92 -3.50
N TYR A 171 3.05 -0.68 -3.21
CA TYR A 171 4.38 -0.10 -3.37
C TYR A 171 5.07 0.04 -2.03
N TYR A 172 6.38 -0.14 -2.05
CA TYR A 172 7.28 0.29 -1.00
C TYR A 172 8.04 1.52 -1.50
N GLY A 173 7.98 2.63 -0.79
CA GLY A 173 8.71 3.82 -1.25
C GLY A 173 8.22 5.17 -0.75
N LEU A 174 7.42 5.24 0.32
CA LEU A 174 7.20 6.50 0.98
C LEU A 174 8.47 6.91 1.72
N SER A 175 9.00 8.08 1.39
CA SER A 175 10.12 8.67 2.13
C SER A 175 9.64 9.84 2.97
N GLN A 176 10.13 9.92 4.19
CA GLN A 176 9.95 11.08 5.06
C GLN A 176 10.85 12.25 4.63
N THR A 177 11.80 11.98 3.75
CA THR A 177 12.79 12.96 3.31
C THR A 177 12.77 13.07 1.80
N ILE A 178 12.52 14.25 1.28
CA ILE A 178 12.64 14.58 -0.14
C ILE A 178 13.86 15.49 -0.29
N GLY A 179 14.91 14.99 -0.94
CA GLY A 179 16.10 15.77 -1.26
C GLY A 179 16.78 16.40 -0.03
N ARG A 180 16.89 15.66 1.08
CA ARG A 180 17.41 16.09 2.39
C ARG A 180 16.52 17.11 3.12
N ARG A 181 15.31 17.37 2.66
CA ARG A 181 14.32 18.17 3.38
C ARG A 181 13.35 17.24 4.08
N LEU A 182 13.06 17.52 5.34
CA LEU A 182 11.99 16.83 6.05
C LEU A 182 10.64 17.25 5.48
N GLU A 183 9.71 16.33 5.47
CA GLU A 183 8.32 16.66 5.18
C GLU A 183 7.82 17.67 6.23
N LYS A 184 6.95 18.58 5.77
CA LYS A 184 6.39 19.60 6.67
C LYS A 184 5.32 19.04 7.61
N ASP A 185 4.65 17.96 7.20
CA ASP A 185 3.58 17.32 7.94
C ASP A 185 4.13 16.22 8.85
N VAL A 186 4.89 16.64 9.87
CA VAL A 186 5.47 15.77 10.89
C VAL A 186 4.74 15.91 12.21
N TRP A 187 4.69 14.82 12.97
CA TRP A 187 4.05 14.78 14.27
C TRP A 187 4.75 15.74 15.27
N SER A 188 3.93 16.45 16.03
CA SER A 188 4.30 17.24 17.20
C SER A 188 3.12 17.29 18.17
N PRO A 189 3.29 17.71 19.43
CA PRO A 189 2.18 17.88 20.35
C PRO A 189 1.06 18.80 19.85
N THR A 190 1.37 19.69 18.90
CA THR A 190 0.41 20.61 18.28
C THR A 190 -0.07 20.15 16.91
N ASN A 191 0.47 19.05 16.37
CA ASN A 191 0.10 18.43 15.09
C ASN A 191 0.02 16.91 15.24
N THR A 192 -0.95 16.43 16.00
CA THR A 192 -1.11 15.01 16.35
C THR A 192 -1.62 14.15 15.19
N ASN A 193 -2.28 14.76 14.20
CA ASN A 193 -2.80 14.08 13.00
C ASN A 193 -1.81 14.06 11.83
N ALA A 194 -0.53 14.30 12.09
CA ALA A 194 0.50 14.33 11.07
C ALA A 194 0.65 13.02 10.31
N LYS A 195 1.07 13.15 9.07
CA LYS A 195 1.33 12.01 8.18
C LYS A 195 2.62 11.26 8.53
N PHE A 196 3.62 11.97 9.05
CA PHE A 196 4.94 11.43 9.34
C PHE A 196 5.28 11.51 10.82
N ALA A 197 6.06 10.54 11.29
CA ALA A 197 6.56 10.50 12.65
C ALA A 197 7.45 11.73 12.96
N GLN A 198 7.57 12.02 14.24
CA GLN A 198 8.49 13.06 14.72
C GLN A 198 9.93 12.74 14.31
N PRO A 199 10.65 13.69 13.70
CA PRO A 199 12.08 13.54 13.45
C PRO A 199 12.85 13.32 14.75
N THR A 200 13.81 12.42 14.75
CA THR A 200 14.66 12.18 15.91
C THR A 200 16.12 12.10 15.52
N THR A 201 16.98 12.59 16.39
CA THR A 201 18.44 12.45 16.29
C THR A 201 18.96 11.20 17.02
N ALA A 202 18.11 10.57 17.84
CA ALA A 202 18.50 9.32 18.49
C ALA A 202 18.72 8.22 17.47
N THR A 203 19.77 7.43 17.65
CA THR A 203 19.98 6.20 16.90
C THR A 203 18.81 5.27 17.22
N ARG A 204 17.85 5.17 16.33
CA ARG A 204 16.73 4.25 16.47
C ARG A 204 17.10 2.92 15.87
N THR A 205 16.64 1.90 16.50
CA THR A 205 16.34 0.64 15.83
C THR A 205 15.17 0.91 14.87
N SER A 206 15.49 1.45 13.72
CA SER A 206 14.53 1.83 12.66
C SER A 206 13.89 0.60 11.99
N THR A 207 13.98 -0.57 12.60
CA THR A 207 13.51 -1.85 12.07
C THR A 207 12.03 -1.78 11.67
N TYR A 208 11.25 -0.94 12.35
CA TYR A 208 9.79 -0.85 12.13
C TYR A 208 9.36 0.38 11.32
N ASP A 209 10.25 1.34 11.12
CA ASP A 209 9.93 2.58 10.37
C ASP A 209 9.59 2.28 8.90
N GLY A 210 10.14 1.19 8.37
CA GLY A 210 9.86 0.70 7.02
C GLY A 210 8.40 0.33 6.78
N ALA A 211 7.68 -0.11 7.80
CA ALA A 211 6.28 -0.53 7.68
C ALA A 211 5.37 0.61 7.15
N ARG A 212 5.69 1.87 7.45
CA ARG A 212 4.96 3.04 6.96
C ARG A 212 5.10 3.26 5.45
N ASN A 213 6.13 2.72 4.83
CA ASN A 213 6.44 2.93 3.41
C ASN A 213 5.58 2.09 2.46
N TYR A 214 4.78 1.16 2.98
CA TYR A 214 3.86 0.36 2.18
C TYR A 214 2.60 1.17 1.86
N THR A 215 2.34 1.36 0.57
CA THR A 215 1.21 2.15 0.08
C THR A 215 0.47 1.40 -1.02
N LYS A 216 -0.86 1.53 -1.03
CA LYS A 216 -1.69 1.00 -2.12
C LYS A 216 -1.29 1.64 -3.45
N GLY A 217 -0.99 0.81 -4.44
CA GLY A 217 -0.58 1.21 -5.78
C GLY A 217 -1.73 1.41 -6.76
N ASN A 218 -2.95 1.59 -6.25
CA ASN A 218 -4.12 1.85 -7.09
C ASN A 218 -3.95 3.19 -7.81
N MET A 219 -4.14 3.17 -9.13
CA MET A 219 -4.03 4.39 -9.92
C MET A 219 -4.94 4.37 -11.14
N VAL A 220 -5.40 5.56 -11.50
CA VAL A 220 -6.02 5.89 -12.79
C VAL A 220 -5.22 7.04 -13.38
N LEU A 221 -4.78 6.89 -14.62
CA LEU A 221 -3.89 7.84 -15.26
C LEU A 221 -4.37 8.11 -16.70
N VAL A 222 -4.64 9.36 -17.01
CA VAL A 222 -4.93 9.79 -18.37
C VAL A 222 -3.61 10.03 -19.10
N ARG A 223 -3.46 9.39 -20.25
CA ARG A 223 -2.25 9.43 -21.09
C ARG A 223 -2.62 9.71 -22.54
N ASN A 224 -1.61 10.07 -23.32
CA ASN A 224 -1.70 10.19 -24.78
C ASN A 224 -2.90 11.03 -25.24
N ILE A 225 -3.10 12.20 -24.64
CA ILE A 225 -4.08 13.16 -25.12
C ILE A 225 -3.56 13.72 -26.44
N ALA A 226 -4.33 13.52 -27.52
CA ALA A 226 -3.94 13.95 -28.85
C ALA A 226 -5.11 14.67 -29.54
N LEU A 227 -4.79 15.74 -30.23
CA LEU A 227 -5.68 16.44 -31.13
C LEU A 227 -5.00 16.54 -32.49
N SER A 228 -5.64 16.05 -33.53
CA SER A 228 -5.12 16.11 -34.90
C SER A 228 -6.16 16.71 -35.86
N TYR A 229 -5.67 17.33 -36.88
CA TYR A 229 -6.44 17.89 -37.97
C TYR A 229 -5.91 17.41 -39.31
N THR A 230 -6.77 16.79 -40.12
CA THR A 230 -6.43 16.37 -41.48
C THR A 230 -6.68 17.54 -42.44
N VAL A 231 -5.64 18.05 -43.06
CA VAL A 231 -5.79 19.16 -44.02
C VAL A 231 -6.49 18.64 -45.28
N PRO A 232 -7.65 19.21 -45.67
CA PRO A 232 -8.35 18.75 -46.86
C PRO A 232 -7.50 18.89 -48.11
N GLN A 233 -7.57 17.89 -49.00
CA GLN A 233 -6.78 17.83 -50.26
C GLN A 233 -6.95 19.09 -51.12
N LYS A 234 -8.09 19.72 -51.07
CA LYS A 234 -8.36 21.00 -51.79
C LYS A 234 -7.34 22.10 -51.42
N PHE A 235 -6.93 22.18 -50.15
CA PHE A 235 -5.94 23.15 -49.70
C PHE A 235 -4.53 22.74 -50.15
N LEU A 236 -4.18 21.45 -50.05
CA LEU A 236 -2.88 20.95 -50.46
C LEU A 236 -2.64 21.20 -51.94
N ASN A 237 -3.62 20.88 -52.78
CA ASN A 237 -3.55 21.12 -54.23
C ASN A 237 -3.39 22.61 -54.60
N LYS A 238 -3.94 23.52 -53.78
CA LYS A 238 -3.81 24.97 -54.01
C LYS A 238 -2.40 25.48 -53.81
N TYR A 239 -1.65 24.80 -52.95
CA TYR A 239 -0.27 25.17 -52.59
C TYR A 239 0.81 24.23 -53.20
N GLY A 240 0.41 23.31 -54.06
CA GLY A 240 1.32 22.41 -54.76
C GLY A 240 1.95 21.33 -53.87
N ILE A 241 1.28 20.98 -52.76
CA ILE A 241 1.72 19.96 -51.80
C ILE A 241 0.91 18.70 -52.02
#